data_fca3395f2fbaabbbc6b1e6bfa2fd7d1c
#
_entry.id   fca3395f2fbaabbbc6b1e6bfa2fd7d1c
#
_cell.length_a   1.000
_cell.length_b   1.000
_cell.length_c   1.000
_cell.angle_alpha   90.00
_cell.angle_beta   90.00
_cell.angle_gamma   90.00
#
_symmetry.space_group_name_H-M   'P 1'
#
loop_
_entity.id
_entity.type
_entity.pdbx_description
1 polymer ?
#
loop_
_entity_poly.entity_id
_entity_poly.type
_entity_poly.pdbx_seq_one_letter_code
_entity_poly.pdbx_strand_id
1 'polypeptide(L)'
;MEDTTLRMVYIFTDIILPLIAGYVAKRRSWLTPDQSNWLIRFNIIVIMTSLTLLSFWVLPMRTDLLSLPFFAFFNGLLPLAVVLLLGRQRKFSSFVDRGSYLIAAIPANTGMLGGLCSYILYGEMSYAYVQIIGVFQNLLMFF
;
A
#
# COMPACT_ATOMS: atom_id res chain seq x y z
N MET A 1 -17.82 22.01 4.12
CA MET A 1 -16.64 22.31 3.27
C MET A 1 -15.37 22.53 4.11
N GLU A 2 -15.41 23.21 5.24
CA GLU A 2 -14.25 23.40 6.13
C GLU A 2 -13.68 22.06 6.64
N ASP A 3 -14.52 21.11 6.97
CA ASP A 3 -14.12 19.80 7.51
C ASP A 3 -13.29 18.97 6.50
N THR A 4 -13.62 19.05 5.20
CA THR A 4 -12.88 18.34 4.15
C THR A 4 -11.50 18.94 3.90
N THR A 5 -11.39 20.27 3.95
CA THR A 5 -10.12 20.96 3.77
C THR A 5 -9.17 20.67 4.94
N LEU A 6 -9.69 20.68 6.17
CA LEU A 6 -8.92 20.28 7.35
C LEU A 6 -8.43 18.84 7.27
N ARG A 7 -9.26 17.90 6.84
CA ARG A 7 -8.88 16.49 6.64
C ARG A 7 -7.79 16.34 5.59
N MET A 8 -7.86 17.10 4.50
CA MET A 8 -6.79 17.11 3.49
C MET A 8 -5.47 17.63 4.07
N VAL A 9 -5.49 18.68 4.88
CA VAL A 9 -4.29 19.20 5.54
C VAL A 9 -3.70 18.14 6.48
N TYR A 10 -4.52 17.41 7.23
CA TYR A 10 -4.05 16.30 8.07
C TYR A 10 -3.38 15.21 7.26
N ILE A 11 -3.96 14.78 6.12
CA ILE A 11 -3.34 13.77 5.24
C ILE A 11 -1.95 14.22 4.79
N PHE A 12 -1.83 15.46 4.31
CA PHE A 12 -0.53 15.99 3.87
C PHE A 12 0.47 16.05 5.03
N THR A 13 0.04 16.48 6.21
CA THR A 13 0.90 16.57 7.39
C THR A 13 1.37 15.18 7.83
N ASP A 14 0.47 14.22 7.90
CA ASP A 14 0.76 12.84 8.32
C ASP A 14 1.68 12.09 7.34
N ILE A 15 1.71 12.49 6.07
CA ILE A 15 2.63 11.92 5.08
C ILE A 15 3.97 12.66 5.09
N ILE A 16 3.96 14.00 5.07
CA ILE A 16 5.16 14.81 4.90
C ILE A 16 6.01 14.83 6.17
N LEU A 17 5.39 14.91 7.34
CA LEU A 17 6.11 15.04 8.61
C LEU A 17 6.97 13.79 8.90
N PRO A 18 6.49 12.54 8.77
CA PRO A 18 7.34 11.36 8.93
C PRO A 18 8.45 11.26 7.88
N LEU A 19 8.20 11.71 6.64
CA LEU A 19 9.22 11.73 5.58
C LEU A 19 10.37 12.68 5.94
N ILE A 20 10.03 13.89 6.40
CA ILE A 20 11.03 14.87 6.86
C ILE A 20 11.77 14.31 8.07
N ALA A 21 11.07 13.75 9.05
CA ALA A 21 11.67 13.16 10.24
C ALA A 21 12.63 12.02 9.87
N GLY A 22 12.24 11.13 8.98
CA GLY A 22 13.09 10.05 8.46
C GLY A 22 14.32 10.56 7.72
N TYR A 23 14.17 11.59 6.90
CA TYR A 23 15.28 12.23 6.20
C TYR A 23 16.28 12.87 7.18
N VAL A 24 15.78 13.60 8.20
CA VAL A 24 16.62 14.21 9.22
C VAL A 24 17.34 13.17 10.06
N ALA A 25 16.65 12.10 10.46
CA ALA A 25 17.24 11.00 11.21
C ALA A 25 18.37 10.32 10.42
N LYS A 26 18.17 10.10 9.12
CA LYS A 26 19.19 9.56 8.22
C LYS A 26 20.38 10.53 8.09
N ARG A 27 20.13 11.81 7.86
CA ARG A 27 21.19 12.82 7.68
C ARG A 27 22.03 13.03 8.95
N ARG A 28 21.40 12.89 10.12
CA ARG A 28 22.08 13.02 11.41
C ARG A 28 22.67 11.70 11.93
N SER A 29 22.53 10.61 11.14
CA SER A 29 23.02 9.28 11.52
C SER A 29 22.46 8.80 12.88
N TRP A 30 21.20 9.19 13.20
CA TRP A 30 20.55 8.76 14.45
C TRP A 30 20.20 7.26 14.44
N LEU A 31 20.02 6.70 13.24
CA LEU A 31 19.69 5.30 13.03
C LEU A 31 20.77 4.64 12.19
N THR A 32 21.26 3.50 12.65
CA THR A 32 22.12 2.63 11.83
C THR A 32 21.26 1.89 10.78
N PRO A 33 21.87 1.43 9.67
CA PRO A 33 21.15 0.62 8.68
C PRO A 33 20.46 -0.62 9.28
N ASP A 34 21.10 -1.27 10.26
CA ASP A 34 20.55 -2.45 10.93
C ASP A 34 19.33 -2.12 11.79
N GLN A 35 19.38 -1.01 12.52
CA GLN A 35 18.24 -0.52 13.30
C GLN A 35 17.08 -0.13 12.38
N SER A 36 17.36 0.50 11.25
CA SER A 36 16.34 0.85 10.25
C SER A 36 15.67 -0.41 9.68
N ASN A 37 16.46 -1.42 9.32
CA ASN A 37 15.96 -2.70 8.82
C ASN A 37 15.13 -3.43 9.87
N TRP A 38 15.54 -3.39 11.14
CA TRP A 38 14.77 -3.97 12.23
C TRP A 38 13.43 -3.27 12.41
N LEU A 39 13.40 -1.94 12.40
CA LEU A 39 12.15 -1.15 12.48
C LEU A 39 11.20 -1.46 11.33
N ILE A 40 11.72 -1.58 10.11
CA ILE A 40 10.91 -1.95 8.94
C ILE A 40 10.30 -3.33 9.12
N ARG A 41 11.09 -4.32 9.55
CA ARG A 41 10.58 -5.69 9.82
C ARG A 41 9.54 -5.70 10.93
N PHE A 42 9.79 -4.99 12.03
CA PHE A 42 8.85 -4.88 13.14
C PHE A 42 7.53 -4.25 12.68
N ASN A 43 7.60 -3.17 11.91
CA ASN A 43 6.41 -2.52 11.35
C ASN A 43 5.60 -3.49 10.48
N ILE A 44 6.24 -4.20 9.55
CA ILE A 44 5.55 -5.12 8.65
C ILE A 44 4.95 -6.31 9.41
N ILE A 45 5.74 -6.95 10.27
CA ILE A 45 5.33 -8.19 10.91
C ILE A 45 4.32 -7.95 12.04
N VAL A 46 4.53 -6.90 12.85
CA VAL A 46 3.71 -6.67 14.05
C VAL A 46 2.62 -5.65 13.76
N ILE A 47 3.00 -4.44 13.38
CA ILE A 47 2.03 -3.33 13.29
C ILE A 47 1.05 -3.55 12.15
N MET A 48 1.54 -3.82 10.95
CA MET A 48 0.68 -4.02 9.77
C MET A 48 -0.20 -5.26 9.91
N THR A 49 0.33 -6.35 10.43
CA THR A 49 -0.46 -7.58 10.65
C THR A 49 -1.55 -7.37 11.69
N SER A 50 -1.23 -6.71 12.82
CA SER A 50 -2.22 -6.40 13.85
C SER A 50 -3.31 -5.47 13.34
N LEU A 51 -2.93 -4.46 12.56
CA LEU A 51 -3.86 -3.50 11.98
C LEU A 51 -4.79 -4.18 10.97
N THR A 52 -4.27 -5.08 10.15
CA THR A 52 -5.07 -5.88 9.21
C THR A 52 -6.04 -6.79 9.96
N LEU A 53 -5.59 -7.49 11.01
CA LEU A 53 -6.44 -8.33 11.84
C LEU A 53 -7.58 -7.54 12.49
N LEU A 54 -7.27 -6.40 13.10
CA LEU A 54 -8.28 -5.53 13.71
C LEU A 54 -9.27 -5.01 12.68
N SER A 55 -8.80 -4.65 11.48
CA SER A 55 -9.66 -4.18 10.40
C SER A 55 -10.66 -5.26 9.94
N PHE A 56 -10.20 -6.50 9.85
CA PHE A 56 -11.10 -7.63 9.53
C PHE A 56 -12.07 -7.96 10.67
N TRP A 57 -11.65 -7.76 11.93
CA TRP A 57 -12.48 -8.01 13.08
C TRP A 57 -13.71 -7.07 13.14
N VAL A 58 -13.51 -5.81 12.79
CA VAL A 58 -14.56 -4.78 12.80
C VAL A 58 -15.49 -4.88 11.56
N LEU A 59 -15.07 -5.61 10.53
CA LEU A 59 -15.75 -5.64 9.25
C LEU A 59 -17.01 -6.49 9.31
N PRO A 60 -18.23 -5.94 9.08
CA PRO A 60 -19.44 -6.73 8.95
C PRO A 60 -19.35 -7.58 7.68
N MET A 61 -19.40 -8.91 7.82
CA MET A 61 -19.43 -9.84 6.69
C MET A 61 -20.73 -9.67 5.90
N ARG A 62 -20.64 -8.93 4.80
CA ARG A 62 -21.75 -8.69 3.86
C ARG A 62 -21.37 -9.25 2.48
N THR A 63 -22.37 -9.72 1.76
CA THR A 63 -22.19 -10.27 0.39
C THR A 63 -21.61 -9.24 -0.59
N ASP A 64 -21.86 -7.95 -0.35
CA ASP A 64 -21.34 -6.85 -1.15
C ASP A 64 -19.79 -6.81 -1.17
N LEU A 65 -19.18 -7.33 -0.10
CA LEU A 65 -17.71 -7.39 0.03
C LEU A 65 -17.06 -8.35 -0.97
N LEU A 66 -17.82 -9.28 -1.53
CA LEU A 66 -17.33 -10.20 -2.56
C LEU A 66 -16.92 -9.49 -3.87
N SER A 67 -17.41 -8.28 -4.08
CA SER A 67 -17.00 -7.45 -5.22
C SER A 67 -15.58 -6.89 -5.08
N LEU A 68 -15.06 -6.70 -3.86
CA LEU A 68 -13.76 -6.11 -3.61
C LEU A 68 -12.58 -6.94 -4.15
N PRO A 69 -12.54 -8.27 -3.98
CA PRO A 69 -11.54 -9.12 -4.64
C PRO A 69 -11.52 -8.96 -6.15
N PHE A 70 -12.68 -8.94 -6.81
CA PHE A 70 -12.75 -8.72 -8.26
C PHE A 70 -12.17 -7.36 -8.65
N PHE A 71 -12.50 -6.33 -7.89
CA PHE A 71 -11.94 -5.00 -8.11
C PHE A 71 -10.41 -4.98 -7.90
N ALA A 72 -9.90 -5.69 -6.90
CA ALA A 72 -8.47 -5.83 -6.63
C ALA A 72 -7.74 -6.50 -7.81
N PHE A 73 -8.28 -7.61 -8.32
CA PHE A 73 -7.74 -8.30 -9.50
C PHE A 73 -7.74 -7.40 -10.73
N PHE A 74 -8.84 -6.73 -11.00
CA PHE A 74 -8.94 -5.82 -12.14
C PHE A 74 -7.95 -4.68 -12.06
N ASN A 75 -7.83 -4.06 -10.88
CA ASN A 75 -6.91 -2.96 -10.62
C ASN A 75 -5.43 -3.38 -10.70
N GLY A 76 -5.11 -4.63 -10.37
CA GLY A 76 -3.75 -5.18 -10.53
C GLY A 76 -3.44 -5.65 -11.94
N LEU A 77 -4.37 -6.35 -12.59
CA LEU A 77 -4.16 -6.92 -13.92
C LEU A 77 -4.16 -5.87 -15.04
N LEU A 78 -4.92 -4.79 -14.91
CA LEU A 78 -5.03 -3.77 -15.96
C LEU A 78 -3.69 -3.06 -16.22
N PRO A 79 -2.96 -2.53 -15.23
CA PRO A 79 -1.64 -1.94 -15.46
C PRO A 79 -0.63 -2.97 -15.96
N LEU A 80 -0.69 -4.21 -15.44
CA LEU A 80 0.16 -5.30 -15.91
C LEU A 80 -0.07 -5.59 -17.39
N ALA A 81 -1.34 -5.67 -17.82
CA ALA A 81 -1.70 -5.87 -19.23
C ALA A 81 -1.17 -4.72 -20.11
N VAL A 82 -1.32 -3.47 -19.66
CA VAL A 82 -0.78 -2.30 -20.38
C VAL A 82 0.73 -2.40 -20.56
N VAL A 83 1.47 -2.76 -19.50
CA VAL A 83 2.93 -2.91 -19.57
C VAL A 83 3.33 -4.04 -20.50
N LEU A 84 2.61 -5.16 -20.48
CA LEU A 84 2.84 -6.30 -21.38
C LEU A 84 2.58 -5.91 -22.84
N LEU A 85 1.49 -5.19 -23.11
CA LEU A 85 1.14 -4.73 -24.46
C LEU A 85 2.18 -3.73 -25.00
N LEU A 86 2.69 -2.82 -24.16
CA LEU A 86 3.73 -1.88 -24.53
C LEU A 86 5.08 -2.56 -24.83
N GLY A 87 5.27 -3.81 -24.43
CA GLY A 87 6.44 -4.61 -24.73
C GLY A 87 7.76 -4.10 -24.13
N ARG A 88 7.70 -3.09 -23.26
CA ARG A 88 8.91 -2.45 -22.68
C ARG A 88 9.73 -3.41 -21.81
N GLN A 89 9.11 -4.45 -21.24
CA GLN A 89 9.80 -5.51 -20.50
C GLN A 89 10.84 -6.27 -21.36
N ARG A 90 10.70 -6.25 -22.68
CA ARG A 90 11.63 -6.90 -23.62
C ARG A 90 13.00 -6.21 -23.71
N LYS A 91 13.12 -4.98 -23.20
CA LYS A 91 14.38 -4.24 -23.15
C LYS A 91 15.33 -4.75 -22.06
N PHE A 92 14.81 -5.49 -21.08
CA PHE A 92 15.63 -6.06 -20.03
C PHE A 92 16.13 -7.44 -20.44
N SER A 93 17.44 -7.64 -20.38
CA SER A 93 18.10 -8.91 -20.73
C SER A 93 18.01 -9.93 -19.59
N SER A 94 17.99 -9.47 -18.34
CA SER A 94 17.89 -10.31 -17.17
C SER A 94 16.44 -10.68 -16.86
N PHE A 95 16.21 -11.96 -16.54
CA PHE A 95 14.89 -12.44 -16.10
C PHE A 95 14.43 -11.76 -14.81
N VAL A 96 15.38 -11.50 -13.88
CA VAL A 96 15.11 -10.84 -12.60
C VAL A 96 14.68 -9.39 -12.81
N ASP A 97 15.38 -8.64 -13.67
CA ASP A 97 15.04 -7.25 -13.95
C ASP A 97 13.69 -7.14 -14.65
N ARG A 98 13.41 -8.07 -15.55
CA ARG A 98 12.13 -8.16 -16.24
C ARG A 98 10.98 -8.45 -15.27
N GLY A 99 11.17 -9.41 -14.35
CA GLY A 99 10.21 -9.72 -13.30
C GLY A 99 9.98 -8.53 -12.36
N SER A 100 11.05 -7.89 -11.90
CA SER A 100 10.99 -6.70 -11.05
C SER A 100 10.23 -5.55 -11.71
N TYR A 101 10.45 -5.34 -13.02
CA TYR A 101 9.74 -4.33 -13.78
C TYR A 101 8.24 -4.62 -13.91
N LEU A 102 7.86 -5.90 -14.11
CA LEU A 102 6.46 -6.32 -14.18
C LEU A 102 5.76 -6.16 -12.82
N ILE A 103 6.43 -6.58 -11.74
CA ILE A 103 5.89 -6.42 -10.37
C ILE A 103 5.72 -4.93 -10.02
N ALA A 104 6.65 -4.08 -10.42
CA ALA A 104 6.55 -2.63 -10.19
C ALA A 104 5.40 -1.97 -10.96
N ALA A 105 4.86 -2.61 -11.98
CA ALA A 105 3.69 -2.13 -12.71
C ALA A 105 2.38 -2.37 -11.96
N ILE A 106 2.35 -3.33 -11.03
CA ILE A 106 1.18 -3.58 -10.18
C ILE A 106 1.12 -2.48 -9.12
N PRO A 107 0.03 -1.73 -8.97
CA PRO A 107 -0.05 -0.61 -8.04
C PRO A 107 0.25 -1.05 -6.61
N ALA A 108 1.41 -0.66 -6.11
CA ALA A 108 1.96 -1.20 -4.89
C ALA A 108 1.52 -0.49 -3.60
N ASN A 109 0.94 0.71 -3.67
CA ASN A 109 0.76 1.52 -2.46
C ASN A 109 -0.70 1.73 -2.04
N THR A 110 -1.58 0.84 -2.49
CA THR A 110 -3.01 0.90 -2.15
C THR A 110 -3.22 0.69 -0.64
N GLY A 111 -2.48 -0.22 -0.03
CA GLY A 111 -2.63 -0.54 1.40
C GLY A 111 -2.16 0.57 2.33
N MET A 112 -0.98 1.16 2.11
CA MET A 112 -0.44 2.18 3.01
C MET A 112 -1.03 3.57 2.74
N LEU A 113 -0.80 4.13 1.56
CA LEU A 113 -1.29 5.48 1.25
C LEU A 113 -2.80 5.49 1.03
N GLY A 114 -3.33 4.56 0.25
CA GLY A 114 -4.76 4.44 0.02
C GLY A 114 -5.52 4.15 1.31
N GLY A 115 -4.99 3.28 2.16
CA GLY A 115 -5.56 2.97 3.47
C GLY A 115 -5.59 4.17 4.40
N LEU A 116 -4.47 4.90 4.52
CA LEU A 116 -4.38 6.10 5.35
C LEU A 116 -5.36 7.18 4.89
N CYS A 117 -5.38 7.49 3.59
CA CYS A 117 -6.30 8.46 3.02
C CYS A 117 -7.76 8.06 3.23
N SER A 118 -8.06 6.78 3.03
CA SER A 118 -9.39 6.21 3.21
C SER A 118 -9.85 6.31 4.67
N TYR A 119 -8.95 6.00 5.61
CA TYR A 119 -9.23 6.12 7.04
C TYR A 119 -9.56 7.56 7.45
N ILE A 120 -8.74 8.53 7.03
CA ILE A 120 -8.90 9.94 7.41
C ILE A 120 -10.17 10.53 6.79
N LEU A 121 -10.49 10.16 5.53
CA LEU A 121 -11.65 10.71 4.82
C LEU A 121 -12.96 10.06 5.24
N TYR A 122 -12.97 8.74 5.41
CA TYR A 122 -14.19 7.95 5.52
C TYR A 122 -14.26 7.06 6.77
N GLY A 123 -13.19 7.01 7.59
CA GLY A 123 -13.15 6.26 8.85
C GLY A 123 -12.75 4.79 8.69
N GLU A 124 -12.89 4.04 9.79
CA GLU A 124 -12.37 2.67 9.97
C GLU A 124 -12.88 1.67 8.94
N MET A 125 -14.16 1.75 8.59
CA MET A 125 -14.78 0.84 7.61
C MET A 125 -14.15 0.94 6.23
N SER A 126 -13.86 2.15 5.80
CA SER A 126 -13.23 2.41 4.51
C SER A 126 -11.78 1.88 4.48
N TYR A 127 -11.06 2.02 5.59
CA TYR A 127 -9.75 1.41 5.77
C TYR A 127 -9.81 -0.11 5.61
N ALA A 128 -10.78 -0.77 6.25
CA ALA A 128 -10.96 -2.21 6.16
C ALA A 128 -11.21 -2.68 4.71
N TYR A 129 -12.00 -1.95 3.93
CA TYR A 129 -12.22 -2.25 2.51
C TYR A 129 -10.92 -2.16 1.69
N VAL A 130 -10.11 -1.14 1.94
CA VAL A 130 -8.81 -0.99 1.28
C VAL A 130 -7.85 -2.11 1.66
N GLN A 131 -7.90 -2.59 2.91
CA GLN A 131 -7.08 -3.74 3.35
C GLN A 131 -7.48 -5.03 2.62
N ILE A 132 -8.78 -5.29 2.39
CA ILE A 132 -9.22 -6.44 1.58
C ILE A 132 -8.62 -6.34 0.17
N ILE A 133 -8.77 -5.18 -0.49
CA ILE A 133 -8.20 -4.97 -1.82
C ILE A 133 -6.70 -5.23 -1.80
N GLY A 134 -5.97 -4.71 -0.80
CA GLY A 134 -4.53 -4.90 -0.65
C GLY A 134 -4.12 -6.37 -0.49
N VAL A 135 -4.85 -7.15 0.29
CA VAL A 135 -4.58 -8.60 0.47
C VAL A 135 -4.68 -9.33 -0.88
N PHE A 136 -5.73 -9.07 -1.65
CA PHE A 136 -5.91 -9.73 -2.96
C PHE A 136 -4.92 -9.21 -4.02
N GLN A 137 -4.51 -7.95 -3.98
CA GLN A 137 -3.44 -7.45 -4.83
C GLN A 137 -2.09 -8.09 -4.49
N ASN A 138 -1.80 -8.30 -3.21
CA ASN A 138 -0.57 -8.97 -2.79
C ASN A 138 -0.53 -10.42 -3.27
N LEU A 139 -1.67 -11.13 -3.29
CA LEU A 139 -1.74 -12.47 -3.87
C LEU A 139 -1.32 -12.48 -5.34
N LEU A 140 -1.70 -11.46 -6.12
CA LEU A 140 -1.28 -11.33 -7.52
C LEU A 140 0.24 -11.16 -7.71
N MET A 141 0.94 -10.64 -6.69
CA MET A 141 2.39 -10.47 -6.77
C MET A 141 3.17 -11.78 -6.58
N PHE A 142 2.52 -12.82 -6.04
CA PHE A 142 3.15 -14.13 -5.79
C PHE A 142 2.88 -15.16 -6.90
N PHE A 143 2.01 -14.84 -7.85
CA PHE A 143 1.73 -15.66 -9.04
C PHE A 143 2.36 -15.06 -10.29
#